data_c482b28b10c93bb70f262154221857e2
#
_entry.id   c482b28b10c93bb70f262154221857e2
#
_cell.length_a   1.000
_cell.length_b   1.000
_cell.length_c   1.000
_cell.angle_alpha   90.00
_cell.angle_beta   90.00
_cell.angle_gamma   90.00
#
_symmetry.space_group_name_H-M   'P 1'
#
loop_
_entity.id
_entity.type
_entity.pdbx_description
1 polymer ?
#
loop_
_entity_poly.entity_id
_entity_poly.type
_entity_poly.pdbx_seq_one_letter_code
_entity_poly.pdbx_strand_id
1 'polypeptide(L)'
;MGLSCLVSGCKTVAPSNSTAALVTTPAATAQYPPRPSDAPPAFKVFHDDASSITLVTKDNASDAEIESLIWQLRNAAQAHSFDKIGVPQKLVDARDPIVFFHIYRGSKCASEKYTSGALPCGASYHAAGELTLGSFSNHDRADGALLQDENHQTELWNPDTTN
;
A
#
# COMPACT_ATOMS: atom_id res chain seq x y z
N MET A 1 46.64 -77.46 19.29
CA MET A 1 46.36 -76.15 19.88
C MET A 1 46.60 -75.09 18.79
N GLY A 2 45.59 -74.80 18.07
CA GLY A 2 45.68 -73.93 16.88
C GLY A 2 45.01 -72.60 17.14
N LEU A 3 45.71 -71.54 16.85
CA LEU A 3 45.21 -70.18 16.92
C LEU A 3 45.00 -69.67 15.48
N SER A 4 43.76 -69.42 15.09
CA SER A 4 43.40 -68.87 13.78
C SER A 4 43.02 -67.39 14.00
N CYS A 5 43.79 -66.50 13.43
CA CYS A 5 43.48 -65.05 13.35
C CYS A 5 42.69 -64.82 12.06
N LEU A 6 41.45 -64.37 12.18
CA LEU A 6 40.65 -63.79 11.10
C LEU A 6 40.79 -62.31 11.02
N VAL A 7 41.33 -61.80 9.92
CA VAL A 7 41.47 -60.40 9.65
C VAL A 7 40.19 -59.93 8.97
N SER A 8 39.37 -59.14 9.70
CA SER A 8 38.23 -58.47 9.13
C SER A 8 38.63 -57.14 8.49
N GLY A 9 38.44 -57.02 7.22
CA GLY A 9 38.70 -55.80 6.44
C GLY A 9 37.74 -54.68 6.78
N CYS A 10 38.27 -53.53 7.18
CA CYS A 10 37.52 -52.28 7.26
C CYS A 10 37.21 -51.71 5.90
N LYS A 11 35.94 -51.72 5.52
CA LYS A 11 35.48 -50.93 4.36
C LYS A 11 35.35 -49.43 4.79
N THR A 12 36.20 -48.63 4.25
CA THR A 12 36.12 -47.17 4.35
C THR A 12 34.96 -46.65 3.49
N VAL A 13 33.92 -46.15 4.10
CA VAL A 13 32.82 -45.49 3.43
C VAL A 13 33.24 -44.01 3.25
N ALA A 14 33.38 -43.58 2.01
CA ALA A 14 33.64 -42.18 1.67
C ALA A 14 32.40 -41.32 1.99
N PRO A 15 32.56 -40.14 2.55
CA PRO A 15 31.44 -39.25 2.76
C PRO A 15 30.99 -38.66 1.41
N SER A 16 29.78 -38.97 1.01
CA SER A 16 29.11 -38.29 -0.10
C SER A 16 28.79 -36.86 0.32
N ASN A 17 29.58 -35.91 -0.19
CA ASN A 17 29.22 -34.48 -0.15
C ASN A 17 28.03 -34.27 -1.08
N SER A 18 26.82 -34.39 -0.55
CA SER A 18 25.60 -33.86 -1.18
C SER A 18 25.58 -32.34 -0.99
N THR A 19 26.13 -31.61 -1.94
CA THR A 19 25.91 -30.17 -2.04
C THR A 19 24.43 -29.97 -2.44
N ALA A 20 23.59 -29.79 -1.43
CA ALA A 20 22.23 -29.33 -1.67
C ALA A 20 22.32 -27.91 -2.26
N ALA A 21 22.11 -27.81 -3.57
CA ALA A 21 21.92 -26.53 -4.22
C ALA A 21 20.67 -25.87 -3.58
N LEU A 22 20.86 -24.77 -2.86
CA LEU A 22 19.79 -23.89 -2.42
C LEU A 22 19.09 -23.38 -3.69
N VAL A 23 17.96 -23.98 -4.02
CA VAL A 23 17.05 -23.42 -5.02
C VAL A 23 16.47 -22.16 -4.39
N THR A 24 17.09 -21.04 -4.71
CA THR A 24 16.51 -19.73 -4.41
C THR A 24 15.30 -19.56 -5.32
N THR A 25 14.11 -19.82 -4.79
CA THR A 25 12.87 -19.43 -5.46
C THR A 25 12.91 -17.91 -5.63
N PRO A 26 12.83 -17.36 -6.86
CA PRO A 26 12.75 -15.92 -7.02
C PRO A 26 11.53 -15.42 -6.25
N ALA A 27 11.74 -14.41 -5.42
CA ALA A 27 10.64 -13.74 -4.74
C ALA A 27 9.65 -13.26 -5.81
N ALA A 28 8.39 -13.63 -5.67
CA ALA A 28 7.36 -13.17 -6.59
C ALA A 28 7.30 -11.65 -6.49
N THR A 29 7.68 -10.96 -7.56
CA THR A 29 7.55 -9.51 -7.67
C THR A 29 6.07 -9.18 -7.54
N ALA A 30 5.69 -8.35 -6.59
CA ALA A 30 4.30 -7.93 -6.42
C ALA A 30 3.82 -7.28 -7.74
N GLN A 31 2.80 -7.87 -8.35
CA GLN A 31 2.25 -7.35 -9.59
C GLN A 31 1.06 -6.46 -9.27
N TYR A 32 1.30 -5.15 -9.30
CA TYR A 32 0.26 -4.16 -9.10
C TYR A 32 -0.64 -4.01 -10.34
N PRO A 33 -1.89 -3.56 -10.17
CA PRO A 33 -2.76 -3.27 -11.29
C PRO A 33 -2.18 -2.17 -12.19
N PRO A 34 -2.46 -2.20 -13.50
CA PRO A 34 -2.04 -1.13 -14.40
C PRO A 34 -2.77 0.17 -14.03
N ARG A 35 -2.07 1.29 -14.19
CA ARG A 35 -2.68 2.60 -13.96
C ARG A 35 -3.90 2.80 -14.85
N PRO A 36 -5.05 3.24 -14.31
CA PRO A 36 -6.25 3.48 -15.10
C PRO A 36 -6.06 4.62 -16.10
N SER A 37 -6.83 4.58 -17.17
CA SER A 37 -6.88 5.66 -18.19
C SER A 37 -7.96 6.70 -17.91
N ASP A 38 -8.82 6.46 -16.94
CA ASP A 38 -9.91 7.36 -16.59
C ASP A 38 -9.38 8.68 -16.02
N ALA A 39 -10.11 9.75 -16.27
CA ALA A 39 -9.80 11.03 -15.64
C ALA A 39 -10.17 10.99 -14.15
N PRO A 40 -9.35 11.58 -13.27
CA PRO A 40 -9.70 11.67 -11.86
C PRO A 40 -10.98 12.48 -11.68
N PRO A 41 -11.86 12.12 -10.74
CA PRO A 41 -13.07 12.88 -10.47
C PRO A 41 -12.74 14.22 -9.82
N ALA A 42 -13.62 15.18 -9.99
CA ALA A 42 -13.55 16.41 -9.20
C ALA A 42 -13.70 16.08 -7.71
N PHE A 43 -12.91 16.72 -6.88
CA PHE A 43 -12.94 16.55 -5.44
C PHE A 43 -12.82 17.88 -4.71
N LYS A 44 -13.03 17.84 -3.41
CA LYS A 44 -12.73 18.97 -2.50
C LYS A 44 -12.06 18.44 -1.23
N VAL A 45 -11.22 19.26 -0.62
CA VAL A 45 -10.78 19.06 0.75
C VAL A 45 -12.00 19.28 1.64
N PHE A 46 -12.40 18.26 2.39
CA PHE A 46 -13.61 18.27 3.22
C PHE A 46 -13.29 18.69 4.65
N HIS A 47 -12.32 18.05 5.26
CA HIS A 47 -11.70 18.45 6.51
C HIS A 47 -10.26 17.92 6.58
N ASP A 48 -9.53 18.35 7.59
CA ASP A 48 -8.18 17.87 7.88
C ASP A 48 -7.95 17.84 9.39
N ASP A 49 -7.12 16.92 9.84
CA ASP A 49 -6.70 16.78 11.23
C ASP A 49 -5.16 16.80 11.33
N ALA A 50 -4.62 16.42 12.48
CA ALA A 50 -3.17 16.48 12.73
C ALA A 50 -2.35 15.58 11.80
N SER A 51 -2.92 14.49 11.28
CA SER A 51 -2.21 13.48 10.49
C SER A 51 -2.82 13.27 9.11
N SER A 52 -4.07 13.62 8.89
CA SER A 52 -4.79 13.28 7.67
C SER A 52 -5.46 14.46 6.98
N ILE A 53 -5.74 14.25 5.70
CA ILE A 53 -6.51 15.14 4.83
C ILE A 53 -7.62 14.32 4.20
N THR A 54 -8.86 14.71 4.47
CA THR A 54 -10.04 14.05 3.93
C THR A 54 -10.52 14.72 2.67
N LEU A 55 -10.60 13.95 1.59
CA LEU A 55 -11.10 14.38 0.29
C LEU A 55 -12.47 13.75 0.02
N VAL A 56 -13.34 14.53 -0.61
CA VAL A 56 -14.67 14.08 -1.00
C VAL A 56 -14.89 14.28 -2.50
N THR A 57 -15.31 13.22 -3.17
CA THR A 57 -15.70 13.20 -4.58
C THR A 57 -17.21 13.16 -4.72
N LYS A 58 -17.73 13.00 -5.96
CA LYS A 58 -19.14 12.68 -6.21
C LYS A 58 -19.52 11.32 -5.62
N ASP A 59 -20.78 11.13 -5.23
CA ASP A 59 -21.28 9.90 -4.59
C ASP A 59 -21.12 8.65 -5.47
N ASN A 60 -21.19 8.80 -6.78
CA ASN A 60 -21.11 7.74 -7.77
C ASN A 60 -19.74 7.67 -8.50
N ALA A 61 -18.68 8.14 -7.91
CA ALA A 61 -17.36 7.96 -8.49
C ALA A 61 -17.03 6.46 -8.62
N SER A 62 -16.59 6.05 -9.81
CA SER A 62 -16.18 4.67 -10.06
C SER A 62 -14.85 4.33 -9.39
N ASP A 63 -14.53 3.04 -9.26
CA ASP A 63 -13.26 2.58 -8.74
C ASP A 63 -12.10 3.12 -9.59
N ALA A 64 -12.21 3.07 -10.91
CA ALA A 64 -11.18 3.59 -11.81
C ALA A 64 -10.98 5.11 -11.67
N GLU A 65 -12.06 5.88 -11.43
CA GLU A 65 -11.95 7.31 -11.14
C GLU A 65 -11.22 7.56 -9.79
N ILE A 66 -11.52 6.77 -8.76
CA ILE A 66 -10.84 6.87 -7.45
C ILE A 66 -9.37 6.50 -7.57
N GLU A 67 -9.05 5.41 -8.26
CA GLU A 67 -7.65 5.05 -8.55
C GLU A 67 -6.92 6.17 -9.27
N SER A 68 -7.53 6.78 -10.29
CA SER A 68 -6.95 7.90 -11.01
C SER A 68 -6.69 9.11 -10.12
N LEU A 69 -7.56 9.36 -9.14
CA LEU A 69 -7.34 10.40 -8.14
C LEU A 69 -6.15 10.08 -7.23
N ILE A 70 -6.04 8.83 -6.76
CA ILE A 70 -4.91 8.41 -5.94
C ILE A 70 -3.59 8.59 -6.70
N TRP A 71 -3.56 8.21 -7.98
CA TRP A 71 -2.42 8.44 -8.86
C TRP A 71 -2.11 9.93 -9.08
N GLN A 72 -3.14 10.77 -9.19
CA GLN A 72 -2.98 12.23 -9.30
C GLN A 72 -2.32 12.81 -8.03
N LEU A 73 -2.76 12.38 -6.85
CA LEU A 73 -2.18 12.78 -5.57
C LEU A 73 -0.71 12.37 -5.46
N ARG A 74 -0.38 11.12 -5.86
CA ARG A 74 1.01 10.66 -5.91
C ARG A 74 1.88 11.51 -6.82
N ASN A 75 1.39 11.83 -8.03
CA ASN A 75 2.13 12.68 -8.95
C ASN A 75 2.33 14.10 -8.38
N ALA A 76 1.30 14.63 -7.70
CA ALA A 76 1.40 15.93 -7.06
C ALA A 76 2.43 15.94 -5.93
N ALA A 77 2.52 14.85 -5.16
CA ALA A 77 3.54 14.67 -4.13
C ALA A 77 4.95 14.69 -4.72
N GLN A 78 5.19 13.87 -5.74
CA GLN A 78 6.49 13.80 -6.41
C GLN A 78 6.92 15.13 -7.05
N ALA A 79 5.95 15.92 -7.48
CA ALA A 79 6.20 17.23 -8.12
C ALA A 79 6.11 18.41 -7.14
N HIS A 80 5.87 18.19 -5.84
CA HIS A 80 5.58 19.24 -4.85
C HIS A 80 4.57 20.26 -5.39
N SER A 81 3.44 19.79 -5.88
CA SER A 81 2.50 20.63 -6.64
C SER A 81 1.04 20.41 -6.27
N PHE A 82 0.74 20.14 -5.01
CA PHE A 82 -0.62 19.91 -4.53
C PHE A 82 -1.56 21.10 -4.76
N ASP A 83 -1.06 22.34 -4.71
CA ASP A 83 -1.86 23.54 -5.03
C ASP A 83 -2.46 23.48 -6.44
N LYS A 84 -1.77 22.86 -7.40
CA LYS A 84 -2.24 22.74 -8.78
C LYS A 84 -3.46 21.84 -8.94
N ILE A 85 -3.69 20.96 -7.97
CA ILE A 85 -4.82 20.03 -7.97
C ILE A 85 -5.89 20.40 -6.94
N GLY A 86 -5.74 21.56 -6.28
CA GLY A 86 -6.73 22.06 -5.32
C GLY A 86 -6.57 21.57 -3.88
N VAL A 87 -5.44 20.97 -3.53
CA VAL A 87 -5.04 20.69 -2.14
C VAL A 87 -3.99 21.72 -1.74
N PRO A 88 -4.21 22.55 -0.70
CA PRO A 88 -3.18 23.49 -0.27
C PRO A 88 -1.88 22.79 0.14
N GLN A 89 -0.78 23.12 -0.51
CA GLN A 89 0.54 22.49 -0.24
C GLN A 89 0.91 22.59 1.24
N LYS A 90 0.63 23.72 1.87
CA LYS A 90 0.89 23.95 3.30
C LYS A 90 0.22 22.94 4.24
N LEU A 91 -0.93 22.35 3.84
CA LEU A 91 -1.59 21.32 4.65
C LEU A 91 -0.82 20.02 4.61
N VAL A 92 -0.22 19.69 3.47
CA VAL A 92 0.63 18.50 3.31
C VAL A 92 1.92 18.71 4.10
N ASP A 93 2.60 19.83 3.90
CA ASP A 93 3.88 20.14 4.54
C ASP A 93 3.78 20.19 6.07
N ALA A 94 2.64 20.62 6.60
CA ALA A 94 2.40 20.68 8.05
C ALA A 94 2.32 19.29 8.72
N ARG A 95 2.20 18.22 7.94
CA ARG A 95 2.06 16.84 8.41
C ARG A 95 3.30 15.98 8.19
N ASP A 96 4.41 16.62 7.81
CA ASP A 96 5.69 15.91 7.76
C ASP A 96 5.99 15.25 9.15
N PRO A 97 6.46 14.00 9.24
CA PRO A 97 6.99 13.18 8.14
C PRO A 97 5.97 12.31 7.38
N ILE A 98 4.74 12.20 7.85
CA ILE A 98 3.72 11.32 7.24
C ILE A 98 2.39 12.03 7.18
N VAL A 99 1.77 12.04 6.01
CA VAL A 99 0.39 12.48 5.80
C VAL A 99 -0.45 11.34 5.19
N PHE A 100 -1.66 11.18 5.71
CA PHE A 100 -2.66 10.25 5.19
C PHE A 100 -3.72 11.02 4.40
N PHE A 101 -4.07 10.54 3.22
CA PHE A 101 -5.22 11.01 2.47
C PHE A 101 -6.31 9.94 2.54
N HIS A 102 -7.50 10.34 2.95
CA HIS A 102 -8.68 9.50 2.91
C HIS A 102 -9.65 10.05 1.87
N ILE A 103 -10.07 9.22 0.93
CA ILE A 103 -10.93 9.62 -0.18
C ILE A 103 -12.29 8.97 -0.02
N TYR A 104 -13.33 9.78 -0.02
CA TYR A 104 -14.72 9.33 0.16
C TYR A 104 -15.57 9.61 -1.08
N ARG A 105 -16.50 8.70 -1.37
CA ARG A 105 -17.60 8.94 -2.30
C ARG A 105 -18.71 9.67 -1.56
N GLY A 106 -18.92 10.96 -1.90
CA GLY A 106 -19.85 11.81 -1.18
C GLY A 106 -19.40 12.23 0.23
N SER A 107 -20.09 13.20 0.79
CA SER A 107 -19.71 13.80 2.07
C SER A 107 -20.29 13.12 3.30
N LYS A 108 -21.28 12.22 3.11
CA LYS A 108 -22.01 11.64 4.21
C LYS A 108 -21.12 10.86 5.16
N CYS A 109 -20.34 9.92 4.62
CA CYS A 109 -19.47 9.07 5.43
C CYS A 109 -18.14 9.73 5.77
N ALA A 110 -17.78 10.80 5.09
CA ALA A 110 -16.60 11.60 5.40
C ALA A 110 -16.76 12.48 6.64
N SER A 111 -17.99 12.66 7.16
CA SER A 111 -18.19 13.46 8.37
C SER A 111 -17.74 12.70 9.62
N GLU A 112 -17.15 13.42 10.58
CA GLU A 112 -16.64 12.85 11.84
C GLU A 112 -17.64 11.96 12.58
N LYS A 113 -18.93 12.29 12.48
CA LYS A 113 -20.00 11.47 13.07
C LYS A 113 -19.98 10.02 12.60
N TYR A 114 -19.57 9.78 11.35
CA TYR A 114 -19.59 8.44 10.76
C TYR A 114 -18.20 7.82 10.67
N THR A 115 -17.15 8.59 10.70
CA THR A 115 -15.76 8.07 10.74
C THR A 115 -15.46 7.31 12.04
N SER A 116 -16.25 7.54 13.09
CA SER A 116 -16.19 6.75 14.33
C SER A 116 -16.92 5.39 14.27
N GLY A 117 -17.42 5.00 13.09
CA GLY A 117 -18.10 3.72 12.93
C GLY A 117 -19.60 3.72 13.14
N ALA A 118 -20.22 4.90 13.22
CA ALA A 118 -21.68 4.99 13.38
C ALA A 118 -22.41 4.62 12.07
N LEU A 119 -23.49 3.86 12.19
CA LEU A 119 -24.37 3.56 11.05
C LEU A 119 -24.90 4.86 10.40
N PRO A 120 -25.08 4.86 9.08
CA PRO A 120 -25.10 3.71 8.16
C PRO A 120 -23.76 3.36 7.52
N CYS A 121 -22.67 4.02 7.86
CA CYS A 121 -21.39 3.87 7.16
C CYS A 121 -20.54 2.69 7.67
N GLY A 122 -20.93 2.06 8.78
CA GLY A 122 -20.18 0.93 9.35
C GLY A 122 -18.96 1.32 10.19
N ALA A 123 -18.28 0.34 10.74
CA ALA A 123 -17.25 0.55 11.74
C ALA A 123 -15.87 0.90 11.17
N SER A 124 -15.49 0.37 10.04
CA SER A 124 -14.11 0.39 9.59
C SER A 124 -13.94 0.93 8.20
N TYR A 125 -15.05 1.34 7.53
CA TYR A 125 -14.91 1.48 6.12
C TYR A 125 -15.84 2.51 5.47
N HIS A 126 -15.28 3.66 5.28
CA HIS A 126 -16.00 4.79 4.70
C HIS A 126 -15.30 5.33 3.45
N ALA A 127 -13.98 5.17 3.41
CA ALA A 127 -13.19 5.67 2.31
C ALA A 127 -13.36 4.80 1.07
N ALA A 128 -13.24 5.42 -0.09
CA ALA A 128 -13.13 4.71 -1.36
C ALA A 128 -11.68 4.48 -1.75
N GLY A 129 -10.75 5.22 -1.14
CA GLY A 129 -9.33 5.09 -1.38
C GLY A 129 -8.48 5.77 -0.34
N GLU A 130 -7.25 5.35 -0.25
CA GLU A 130 -6.25 5.87 0.65
C GLU A 130 -4.93 6.11 -0.08
N LEU A 131 -4.22 7.15 0.35
CA LEU A 131 -2.85 7.41 -0.03
C LEU A 131 -2.08 7.82 1.22
N THR A 132 -0.99 7.12 1.49
CA THR A 132 -0.02 7.50 2.51
C THR A 132 1.20 8.11 1.84
N LEU A 133 1.64 9.26 2.31
CA LEU A 133 2.83 9.94 1.81
C LEU A 133 3.84 10.11 2.92
N GLY A 134 5.09 9.88 2.54
CA GLY A 134 6.22 10.14 3.39
C GLY A 134 6.63 8.96 4.26
N SER A 135 7.88 9.02 4.66
CA SER A 135 8.51 8.20 5.68
C SER A 135 9.70 9.01 6.18
N PHE A 136 9.65 9.48 7.41
CA PHE A 136 10.74 10.28 7.96
C PHE A 136 11.10 11.49 7.09
N SER A 137 10.13 12.33 6.77
CA SER A 137 10.29 13.56 5.97
C SER A 137 10.54 13.33 4.46
N ASN A 138 10.26 12.13 3.96
CA ASN A 138 10.43 11.83 2.53
C ASN A 138 9.07 11.58 1.86
N HIS A 139 8.46 12.63 1.33
CA HIS A 139 7.20 12.55 0.60
C HIS A 139 7.31 11.90 -0.80
N ASP A 140 8.50 11.51 -1.23
CA ASP A 140 8.67 10.69 -2.44
C ASP A 140 8.22 9.24 -2.21
N ARG A 141 8.18 8.81 -0.94
CA ARG A 141 7.63 7.51 -0.57
C ARG A 141 6.13 7.63 -0.42
N ALA A 142 5.44 6.77 -1.11
CA ALA A 142 3.99 6.72 -1.08
C ALA A 142 3.53 5.27 -1.24
N ASP A 143 2.46 4.92 -0.57
CA ASP A 143 1.66 3.74 -0.86
C ASP A 143 0.22 4.15 -1.13
N GLY A 144 -0.46 3.42 -1.99
CA GLY A 144 -1.82 3.74 -2.41
C GLY A 144 -2.68 2.51 -2.48
N ALA A 145 -3.92 2.61 -2.01
CA ALA A 145 -4.90 1.56 -2.02
C ALA A 145 -6.28 2.05 -2.43
N LEU A 146 -6.92 1.28 -3.30
CA LEU A 146 -8.34 1.38 -3.57
C LEU A 146 -9.09 0.50 -2.59
N LEU A 147 -10.14 1.03 -2.01
CA LEU A 147 -10.95 0.35 -1.02
C LEU A 147 -12.33 0.05 -1.63
N GLN A 148 -12.65 -1.22 -1.82
CA GLN A 148 -13.92 -1.66 -2.38
C GLN A 148 -14.99 -1.84 -1.28
N ASP A 149 -14.60 -2.46 -0.17
CA ASP A 149 -15.44 -2.67 1.02
C ASP A 149 -14.58 -2.94 2.27
N GLU A 150 -15.22 -3.27 3.40
CA GLU A 150 -14.54 -3.49 4.69
C GLU A 150 -13.47 -4.59 4.68
N ASN A 151 -13.55 -5.53 3.74
CA ASN A 151 -12.69 -6.70 3.68
C ASN A 151 -11.85 -6.76 2.40
N HIS A 152 -12.11 -5.87 1.46
CA HIS A 152 -11.48 -5.89 0.14
C HIS A 152 -10.83 -4.54 -0.16
N GLN A 153 -9.51 -4.60 -0.32
CA GLN A 153 -8.73 -3.49 -0.83
C GLN A 153 -7.80 -3.97 -1.95
N THR A 154 -7.54 -3.11 -2.88
CA THR A 154 -6.55 -3.33 -3.93
C THR A 154 -5.38 -2.40 -3.70
N GLU A 155 -4.22 -2.95 -3.40
CA GLU A 155 -2.99 -2.18 -3.31
C GLU A 155 -2.57 -1.74 -4.72
N LEU A 156 -2.42 -0.44 -4.93
CA LEU A 156 -2.06 0.13 -6.23
C LEU A 156 -0.56 0.20 -6.44
N TRP A 157 0.19 0.44 -5.39
CA TRP A 157 1.64 0.34 -5.29
C TRP A 157 2.05 0.41 -3.82
N ASN A 158 3.22 -0.16 -3.54
CA ASN A 158 3.87 -0.07 -2.23
C ASN A 158 5.39 -0.09 -2.43
N PRO A 159 6.12 0.94 -2.01
CA PRO A 159 7.56 1.01 -2.21
C PRO A 159 8.34 -0.05 -1.44
N ASP A 160 7.78 -0.61 -0.37
CA ASP A 160 8.45 -1.61 0.47
C ASP A 160 8.36 -3.03 -0.12
N THR A 161 7.49 -3.26 -1.10
CA THR A 161 7.33 -4.55 -1.78
C THR A 161 7.96 -4.60 -3.17
N THR A 162 8.44 -3.47 -3.68
CA THR A 162 9.19 -3.38 -4.95
C THR A 162 10.68 -3.52 -4.66
N ASN A 163 11.17 -4.75 -4.64
CA ASN A 163 12.62 -5.08 -4.71
C ASN A 163 12.96 -5.76 -6.02
#